data_2937a584cf248649a4b8d95d7cdc7af9
#
_entry.id   2937a584cf248649a4b8d95d7cdc7af9
#
_cell.length_a   1.000
_cell.length_b   1.000
_cell.length_c   1.000
_cell.angle_alpha   90.00
_cell.angle_beta   90.00
_cell.angle_gamma   90.00
#
_symmetry.space_group_name_H-M   'P 1'
#
loop_
_entity.id
_entity.type
_entity.pdbx_description
1 polymer ?
#
loop_
_entity_poly.entity_id
_entity_poly.type
_entity_poly.pdbx_seq_one_letter_code
_entity_poly.pdbx_strand_id
1 'polypeptide(L)'
;ISACLVGSEMCIRDSICLYDPYAPGLEGVAEELYHCGFEGMNITFTSDIKEALTDAKYIVNSGGAARKAGMTREDLLKGNAAIAEEFGKNVKAYCPDVKHIVVIFNPADITGLITLLYSGLKPSQVTTLAALDSTRLRSELSKHFGIAMDNVENCRTYGGHGEQMAVYASTAKVNGKALLDIIGTDALTKEQWTEIQQKVTKGGANIINLRGRSSFQSPSYVSIEMIAAAMGGKPFRWPAGTYVSNGKFDHIMMAWETSIAKDGCHLKEVKGTPEEEAALEKSYAHLCALRDEVIAMGVLPPVSEWNKLNPNIK
;
A
#
# COMPACT_ATOMS: atom_id res chain seq x y z
N ILE A 1 0.47 -4.13 14.82
CA ILE A 1 1.19 -5.40 14.68
C ILE A 1 1.78 -5.44 13.29
N SER A 2 3.09 -5.59 13.19
CA SER A 2 3.80 -5.85 11.93
C SER A 2 4.16 -7.32 11.88
N ALA A 3 3.98 -7.97 10.74
CA ALA A 3 4.39 -9.35 10.54
C ALA A 3 5.64 -9.39 9.66
N CYS A 4 6.68 -10.07 10.14
CA CYS A 4 7.89 -10.36 9.37
C CYS A 4 7.84 -11.84 8.95
N LEU A 5 7.90 -12.09 7.64
CA LEU A 5 7.97 -13.44 7.09
C LEU A 5 9.44 -13.81 6.90
N VAL A 6 9.89 -14.85 7.58
CA VAL A 6 11.24 -15.39 7.46
C VAL A 6 11.16 -16.71 6.70
N GLY A 7 11.56 -16.71 5.42
CA GLY A 7 11.67 -17.91 4.61
C GLY A 7 13.14 -18.20 4.28
N SER A 8 13.64 -19.42 4.55
CA SER A 8 14.90 -19.90 4.00
C SER A 8 14.64 -20.85 2.86
N GLU A 9 15.35 -20.69 1.74
CA GLU A 9 15.18 -21.51 0.52
C GLU A 9 15.50 -23.01 0.72
N MET A 10 16.00 -23.41 1.88
CA MET A 10 16.41 -24.80 2.16
C MET A 10 15.76 -25.46 3.38
N CYS A 11 14.91 -24.77 4.12
CA CYS A 11 14.14 -25.39 5.22
C CYS A 11 12.65 -25.25 4.96
N ILE A 12 11.98 -26.37 4.91
CA ILE A 12 10.55 -26.58 4.61
C ILE A 12 9.60 -25.97 5.67
N ARG A 13 10.04 -25.00 6.46
CA ARG A 13 9.22 -24.35 7.47
C ARG A 13 9.25 -22.85 7.26
N ASP A 14 8.20 -22.35 6.66
CA ASP A 14 7.94 -20.90 6.66
C ASP A 14 7.70 -20.46 8.11
N SER A 15 8.27 -19.32 8.48
CA SER A 15 8.08 -18.75 9.81
C SER A 15 7.50 -17.34 9.69
N ILE A 16 6.57 -17.03 10.60
CA ILE A 16 6.03 -15.69 10.78
C ILE A 16 6.47 -15.20 12.15
N CYS A 17 7.11 -14.03 12.20
CA CYS A 17 7.36 -13.32 13.45
C CYS A 17 6.39 -12.13 13.54
N LEU A 18 5.61 -12.09 14.60
CA LEU A 18 4.74 -10.95 14.92
C LEU A 18 5.52 -9.96 15.76
N TYR A 19 5.49 -8.70 15.37
CA TYR A 19 6.14 -7.63 16.11
C TYR A 19 5.13 -6.53 16.46
N ASP A 20 5.16 -6.12 17.73
CA ASP A 20 4.54 -4.88 18.20
C ASP A 20 5.35 -4.35 19.39
N PRO A 21 5.72 -3.05 19.43
CA PRO A 21 6.42 -2.49 20.59
C PRO A 21 5.58 -2.57 21.87
N TYR A 22 4.27 -2.76 21.76
CA TYR A 22 3.35 -3.02 22.85
C TYR A 22 3.11 -4.53 22.97
N ALA A 23 3.89 -5.21 23.81
CA ALA A 23 3.87 -6.66 24.00
C ALA A 23 2.52 -7.28 24.43
N PRO A 24 1.68 -6.63 25.29
CA PRO A 24 0.39 -7.19 25.66
C PRO A 24 -0.50 -7.49 24.45
N GLY A 25 -0.95 -8.73 24.35
CA GLY A 25 -1.82 -9.19 23.25
C GLY A 25 -1.10 -9.89 22.08
N LEU A 26 0.22 -9.79 21.94
CA LEU A 26 0.97 -10.51 20.89
C LEU A 26 0.83 -12.01 21.02
N GLU A 27 0.96 -12.54 22.24
CA GLU A 27 0.79 -13.97 22.53
C GLU A 27 -0.61 -14.46 22.09
N GLY A 28 -1.67 -13.72 22.46
CA GLY A 28 -3.03 -14.07 22.06
C GLY A 28 -3.24 -14.06 20.54
N VAL A 29 -2.59 -13.14 19.80
CA VAL A 29 -2.64 -13.13 18.33
C VAL A 29 -1.87 -14.32 17.75
N ALA A 30 -0.72 -14.69 18.34
CA ALA A 30 0.04 -15.85 17.91
C ALA A 30 -0.75 -17.15 18.13
N GLU A 31 -1.39 -17.29 19.29
CA GLU A 31 -2.27 -18.43 19.61
C GLU A 31 -3.43 -18.54 18.63
N GLU A 32 -4.10 -17.41 18.33
CA GLU A 32 -5.21 -17.38 17.35
C GLU A 32 -4.72 -17.83 15.95
N LEU A 33 -3.53 -17.45 15.54
CA LEU A 33 -2.93 -17.91 14.29
C LEU A 33 -2.55 -19.41 14.34
N TYR A 34 -2.07 -19.94 15.47
CA TYR A 34 -1.87 -21.38 15.63
C TYR A 34 -3.15 -22.17 15.49
N HIS A 35 -4.29 -21.63 15.98
CA HIS A 35 -5.60 -22.25 15.83
C HIS A 35 -6.08 -22.32 14.36
N CYS A 36 -5.47 -21.56 13.44
CA CYS A 36 -5.74 -21.71 12.01
C CYS A 36 -5.20 -23.03 11.43
N GLY A 37 -4.31 -23.73 12.14
CA GLY A 37 -3.80 -25.06 11.76
C GLY A 37 -2.93 -25.05 10.50
N PHE A 38 -2.16 -23.99 10.24
CA PHE A 38 -1.25 -23.95 9.12
C PHE A 38 -0.15 -25.00 9.25
N GLU A 39 -0.13 -25.99 8.36
CA GLU A 39 0.85 -27.06 8.36
C GLU A 39 2.27 -26.54 8.07
N GLY A 40 3.24 -26.95 8.87
CA GLY A 40 4.66 -26.63 8.68
C GLY A 40 5.04 -25.18 9.01
N MET A 41 4.11 -24.35 9.48
CA MET A 41 4.38 -22.96 9.84
C MET A 41 4.86 -22.84 11.29
N ASN A 42 5.93 -22.05 11.50
CA ASN A 42 6.37 -21.63 12.81
C ASN A 42 5.92 -20.17 13.06
N ILE A 43 5.23 -19.92 14.17
CA ILE A 43 4.72 -18.58 14.52
C ILE A 43 5.43 -18.15 15.80
N THR A 44 6.12 -17.03 15.75
CA THR A 44 6.79 -16.40 16.88
C THR A 44 6.31 -14.99 17.09
N PHE A 45 6.57 -14.41 18.24
CA PHE A 45 6.25 -13.02 18.52
C PHE A 45 7.30 -12.39 19.43
N THR A 46 7.54 -11.09 19.25
CA THR A 46 8.48 -10.33 20.05
C THR A 46 8.15 -8.85 20.07
N SER A 47 8.59 -8.15 21.12
CA SER A 47 8.60 -6.68 21.18
C SER A 47 9.98 -6.08 20.92
N ASP A 48 10.98 -6.89 20.57
CA ASP A 48 12.30 -6.45 20.14
C ASP A 48 12.35 -6.37 18.61
N ILE A 49 12.51 -5.16 18.09
CA ILE A 49 12.55 -4.89 16.63
C ILE A 49 13.76 -5.57 15.98
N LYS A 50 14.88 -5.71 16.68
CA LYS A 50 16.08 -6.37 16.16
C LYS A 50 15.82 -7.86 15.98
N GLU A 51 15.22 -8.50 16.99
CA GLU A 51 14.84 -9.91 16.92
C GLU A 51 13.85 -10.15 15.77
N ALA A 52 12.82 -9.31 15.67
CA ALA A 52 11.79 -9.41 14.62
C ALA A 52 12.35 -9.27 13.20
N LEU A 53 13.35 -8.41 12.99
CA LEU A 53 13.91 -8.12 11.67
C LEU A 53 15.08 -9.03 11.30
N THR A 54 15.74 -9.67 12.27
CA THR A 54 16.86 -10.56 11.97
C THR A 54 16.39 -11.69 11.02
N ASP A 55 17.09 -11.83 9.89
CA ASP A 55 16.78 -12.79 8.81
C ASP A 55 15.43 -12.64 8.13
N ALA A 56 14.68 -11.57 8.39
CA ALA A 56 13.42 -11.28 7.70
C ALA A 56 13.65 -11.08 6.19
N LYS A 57 12.90 -11.79 5.36
CA LYS A 57 12.96 -11.69 3.90
C LYS A 57 11.78 -10.92 3.31
N TYR A 58 10.63 -10.97 3.96
CA TYR A 58 9.41 -10.28 3.54
C TYR A 58 8.77 -9.62 4.75
N ILE A 59 8.29 -8.39 4.59
CA ILE A 59 7.72 -7.63 5.70
C ILE A 59 6.40 -7.00 5.28
N VAL A 60 5.37 -7.14 6.11
CA VAL A 60 4.16 -6.32 6.07
C VAL A 60 4.21 -5.38 7.26
N ASN A 61 4.38 -4.08 7.00
CA ASN A 61 4.43 -3.06 8.05
C ASN A 61 3.09 -2.34 8.16
N SER A 62 2.37 -2.63 9.24
CA SER A 62 1.10 -1.99 9.62
C SER A 62 1.23 -1.09 10.85
N GLY A 63 2.44 -0.90 11.35
CA GLY A 63 2.74 -0.21 12.59
C GLY A 63 2.71 1.30 12.44
N GLY A 64 1.57 1.91 12.67
CA GLY A 64 1.41 3.36 12.76
C GLY A 64 0.50 3.75 13.90
N ALA A 65 0.63 4.97 14.39
CA ALA A 65 -0.26 5.51 15.39
C ALA A 65 -1.64 5.81 14.76
N ALA A 66 -2.70 5.42 15.45
CA ALA A 66 -4.05 5.85 15.11
C ALA A 66 -4.28 7.28 15.61
N ARG A 67 -5.09 8.06 14.88
CA ARG A 67 -5.48 9.40 15.31
C ARG A 67 -6.25 9.32 16.62
N LYS A 68 -5.75 10.01 17.64
CA LYS A 68 -6.41 10.16 18.96
C LYS A 68 -7.21 11.46 19.01
N ALA A 69 -8.16 11.52 19.93
CA ALA A 69 -8.90 12.75 20.19
C ALA A 69 -7.92 13.89 20.59
N GLY A 70 -8.09 15.06 19.98
CA GLY A 70 -7.23 16.21 20.20
C GLY A 70 -5.95 16.27 19.33
N MET A 71 -5.60 15.21 18.61
CA MET A 71 -4.47 15.26 17.66
C MET A 71 -4.86 15.98 16.37
N THR A 72 -4.00 16.89 15.93
CA THR A 72 -4.10 17.52 14.62
C THR A 72 -3.71 16.51 13.51
N ARG A 73 -4.00 16.86 12.24
CA ARG A 73 -3.51 16.07 11.09
C ARG A 73 -1.99 16.13 11.01
N GLU A 74 -1.41 17.29 11.33
CA GLU A 74 0.05 17.52 11.34
C GLU A 74 0.76 16.66 12.40
N ASP A 75 0.22 16.59 13.61
CA ASP A 75 0.77 15.73 14.68
C ASP A 75 0.79 14.27 14.27
N LEU A 76 -0.29 13.80 13.63
CA LEU A 76 -0.38 12.41 13.15
C LEU A 76 0.63 12.15 12.01
N LEU A 77 0.74 13.08 11.06
CA LEU A 77 1.69 12.98 9.95
C LEU A 77 3.12 12.93 10.48
N LYS A 78 3.48 13.85 11.37
CA LYS A 78 4.82 13.90 11.99
C LYS A 78 5.14 12.62 12.78
N GLY A 79 4.20 12.15 13.58
CA GLY A 79 4.36 10.93 14.38
C GLY A 79 4.57 9.69 13.51
N ASN A 80 3.74 9.50 12.48
CA ASN A 80 3.86 8.35 11.59
C ASN A 80 5.08 8.47 10.67
N ALA A 81 5.50 9.66 10.28
CA ALA A 81 6.74 9.88 9.55
C ALA A 81 7.97 9.47 10.38
N ALA A 82 8.02 9.82 11.66
CA ALA A 82 9.09 9.40 12.56
C ALA A 82 9.12 7.87 12.77
N ILE A 83 7.97 7.22 12.88
CA ILE A 83 7.87 5.75 12.95
C ILE A 83 8.41 5.11 11.66
N ALA A 84 8.08 5.66 10.50
CA ALA A 84 8.57 5.16 9.21
C ALA A 84 10.09 5.33 9.05
N GLU A 85 10.63 6.47 9.52
CA GLU A 85 12.06 6.73 9.54
C GLU A 85 12.81 5.73 10.42
N GLU A 86 12.36 5.55 11.65
CA GLU A 86 12.96 4.57 12.59
C GLU A 86 12.88 3.15 12.03
N PHE A 87 11.74 2.75 11.48
CA PHE A 87 11.58 1.47 10.84
C PHE A 87 12.55 1.28 9.67
N GLY A 88 12.67 2.27 8.77
CA GLY A 88 13.62 2.22 7.66
C GLY A 88 15.07 2.05 8.12
N LYS A 89 15.49 2.78 9.16
CA LYS A 89 16.83 2.64 9.77
C LYS A 89 17.04 1.24 10.36
N ASN A 90 16.04 0.68 11.02
CA ASN A 90 16.10 -0.67 11.59
C ASN A 90 16.18 -1.74 10.49
N VAL A 91 15.44 -1.59 9.38
CA VAL A 91 15.57 -2.47 8.21
C VAL A 91 16.99 -2.45 7.66
N LYS A 92 17.56 -1.26 7.47
CA LYS A 92 18.95 -1.11 7.00
C LYS A 92 19.97 -1.77 7.91
N ALA A 93 19.74 -1.72 9.22
CA ALA A 93 20.67 -2.25 10.22
C ALA A 93 20.55 -3.77 10.42
N TYR A 94 19.33 -4.33 10.39
CA TYR A 94 19.07 -5.69 10.85
C TYR A 94 18.64 -6.66 9.76
N CYS A 95 18.09 -6.19 8.64
CA CYS A 95 17.69 -7.03 7.49
C CYS A 95 17.95 -6.37 6.12
N PRO A 96 19.21 -5.98 5.80
CA PRO A 96 19.55 -5.31 4.54
C PRO A 96 19.23 -6.17 3.30
N ASP A 97 19.09 -7.48 3.46
CA ASP A 97 18.80 -8.45 2.38
C ASP A 97 17.32 -8.76 2.22
N VAL A 98 16.43 -7.97 2.85
CA VAL A 98 14.97 -8.12 2.70
C VAL A 98 14.60 -8.05 1.22
N LYS A 99 13.70 -8.93 0.80
CA LYS A 99 13.31 -9.05 -0.61
C LYS A 99 12.18 -8.10 -0.97
N HIS A 100 11.19 -7.96 -0.07
CA HIS A 100 10.06 -7.08 -0.31
C HIS A 100 9.41 -6.58 0.99
N ILE A 101 9.02 -5.31 0.99
CA ILE A 101 8.27 -4.67 2.08
C ILE A 101 6.96 -4.12 1.53
N VAL A 102 5.86 -4.40 2.21
CA VAL A 102 4.55 -3.76 1.98
C VAL A 102 4.24 -2.86 3.16
N VAL A 103 4.18 -1.54 2.93
CA VAL A 103 3.81 -0.54 3.95
C VAL A 103 2.33 -0.22 3.84
N ILE A 104 1.59 -0.33 4.94
CA ILE A 104 0.12 -0.16 4.93
C ILE A 104 -0.41 0.88 5.90
N PHE A 105 0.42 1.52 6.73
CA PHE A 105 -0.04 2.55 7.67
C PHE A 105 0.00 3.96 7.05
N ASN A 106 -0.99 4.76 7.41
CA ASN A 106 -1.24 6.06 6.77
C ASN A 106 -0.43 7.22 7.36
N PRO A 107 -0.10 8.22 6.51
CA PRO A 107 -0.35 8.28 5.06
C PRO A 107 0.62 7.38 4.29
N ALA A 108 0.10 6.27 3.72
CA ALA A 108 0.92 5.18 3.21
C ALA A 108 1.94 5.62 2.13
N ASP A 109 1.57 6.56 1.27
CA ASP A 109 2.47 7.07 0.24
C ASP A 109 3.69 7.79 0.84
N ILE A 110 3.50 8.53 1.91
CA ILE A 110 4.58 9.25 2.62
C ILE A 110 5.39 8.28 3.49
N THR A 111 4.73 7.42 4.25
CA THR A 111 5.44 6.46 5.14
C THR A 111 6.19 5.41 4.34
N GLY A 112 5.67 4.99 3.18
CA GLY A 112 6.38 4.14 2.23
C GLY A 112 7.60 4.82 1.61
N LEU A 113 7.48 6.09 1.21
CA LEU A 113 8.59 6.89 0.70
C LEU A 113 9.71 7.04 1.73
N ILE A 114 9.37 7.38 2.99
CA ILE A 114 10.32 7.50 4.08
C ILE A 114 11.01 6.15 4.36
N THR A 115 10.23 5.06 4.42
CA THR A 115 10.76 3.70 4.58
C THR A 115 11.76 3.36 3.47
N LEU A 116 11.44 3.65 2.22
CA LEU A 116 12.34 3.42 1.08
C LEU A 116 13.65 4.19 1.23
N LEU A 117 13.57 5.47 1.57
CA LEU A 117 14.76 6.33 1.66
C LEU A 117 15.69 5.90 2.80
N TYR A 118 15.16 5.63 4.00
CA TYR A 118 15.98 5.30 5.15
C TYR A 118 16.43 3.82 5.20
N SER A 119 15.73 2.92 4.53
CA SER A 119 16.14 1.51 4.44
C SER A 119 17.29 1.28 3.45
N GLY A 120 17.48 2.17 2.48
CA GLY A 120 18.49 2.00 1.45
C GLY A 120 18.16 0.89 0.44
N LEU A 121 16.92 0.39 0.42
CA LEU A 121 16.46 -0.64 -0.51
C LEU A 121 16.25 -0.07 -1.92
N LYS A 122 16.13 -0.96 -2.90
CA LYS A 122 15.75 -0.58 -4.27
C LYS A 122 14.27 -0.20 -4.32
N PRO A 123 13.87 0.74 -5.19
CA PRO A 123 12.45 1.07 -5.40
C PRO A 123 11.54 -0.15 -5.66
N SER A 124 12.07 -1.17 -6.35
CA SER A 124 11.32 -2.41 -6.62
C SER A 124 11.04 -3.30 -5.40
N GLN A 125 11.68 -3.02 -4.26
CA GLN A 125 11.55 -3.82 -3.03
C GLN A 125 10.58 -3.22 -2.00
N VAL A 126 10.11 -1.98 -2.20
CA VAL A 126 9.20 -1.32 -1.26
C VAL A 126 7.94 -0.87 -1.99
N THR A 127 6.80 -1.34 -1.53
CA THR A 127 5.49 -0.96 -2.05
C THR A 127 4.54 -0.54 -0.93
N THR A 128 3.48 0.18 -1.29
CA THR A 128 2.39 0.48 -0.37
C THR A 128 1.07 -0.15 -0.85
N LEU A 129 0.12 -0.30 0.05
CA LEU A 129 -1.15 -0.96 -0.21
C LEU A 129 -2.16 -0.01 -0.86
N ALA A 130 -1.91 0.41 -2.11
CA ALA A 130 -2.86 1.21 -2.89
C ALA A 130 -3.87 0.36 -3.69
N ALA A 131 -3.59 -0.92 -3.90
CA ALA A 131 -4.43 -1.83 -4.68
C ALA A 131 -5.87 -1.94 -4.16
N LEU A 132 -6.07 -1.70 -2.86
CA LEU A 132 -7.38 -1.73 -2.21
C LEU A 132 -8.38 -0.74 -2.84
N ASP A 133 -7.92 0.36 -3.38
CA ASP A 133 -8.80 1.35 -4.01
C ASP A 133 -9.34 0.84 -5.35
N SER A 134 -8.51 0.16 -6.12
CA SER A 134 -8.93 -0.51 -7.36
C SER A 134 -9.92 -1.66 -7.09
N THR A 135 -9.73 -2.41 -6.02
CA THR A 135 -10.69 -3.46 -5.62
C THR A 135 -12.01 -2.88 -5.12
N ARG A 136 -12.01 -1.69 -4.50
CA ARG A 136 -13.23 -0.94 -4.16
C ARG A 136 -14.01 -0.55 -5.42
N LEU A 137 -13.33 -0.01 -6.44
CA LEU A 137 -13.96 0.31 -7.72
C LEU A 137 -14.63 -0.92 -8.33
N ARG A 138 -13.93 -2.07 -8.34
CA ARG A 138 -14.48 -3.34 -8.81
C ARG A 138 -15.75 -3.74 -8.04
N SER A 139 -15.71 -3.62 -6.72
CA SER A 139 -16.85 -3.94 -5.85
C SER A 139 -18.04 -3.02 -6.07
N GLU A 140 -17.83 -1.71 -6.19
CA GLU A 140 -18.92 -0.76 -6.40
C GLU A 140 -19.58 -0.93 -7.79
N LEU A 141 -18.79 -1.22 -8.83
CA LEU A 141 -19.34 -1.56 -10.15
C LEU A 141 -20.12 -2.88 -10.13
N SER A 142 -19.57 -3.92 -9.49
CA SER A 142 -20.27 -5.21 -9.30
C SER A 142 -21.63 -5.04 -8.63
N LYS A 143 -21.70 -4.25 -7.55
CA LYS A 143 -22.94 -3.94 -6.84
C LYS A 143 -23.92 -3.14 -7.69
N HIS A 144 -23.44 -2.13 -8.41
CA HIS A 144 -24.28 -1.27 -9.27
C HIS A 144 -24.98 -2.09 -10.35
N PHE A 145 -24.26 -2.97 -11.02
CA PHE A 145 -24.79 -3.80 -12.11
C PHE A 145 -25.45 -5.10 -11.63
N GLY A 146 -25.36 -5.45 -10.35
CA GLY A 146 -25.89 -6.71 -9.82
C GLY A 146 -25.24 -7.96 -10.39
N ILE A 147 -23.93 -7.90 -10.71
CA ILE A 147 -23.17 -8.98 -11.36
C ILE A 147 -22.04 -9.49 -10.47
N ALA A 148 -21.53 -10.69 -10.77
CA ALA A 148 -20.34 -11.22 -10.08
C ALA A 148 -19.11 -10.34 -10.36
N MET A 149 -18.21 -10.24 -9.36
CA MET A 149 -16.97 -9.44 -9.49
C MET A 149 -16.10 -9.90 -10.65
N ASP A 150 -16.14 -11.19 -11.05
CA ASP A 150 -15.37 -11.71 -12.15
C ASP A 150 -15.78 -11.14 -13.52
N ASN A 151 -16.98 -10.58 -13.59
CA ASN A 151 -17.47 -9.87 -14.77
C ASN A 151 -17.11 -8.37 -14.78
N VAL A 152 -16.34 -7.91 -13.79
CA VAL A 152 -15.79 -6.57 -13.72
C VAL A 152 -14.28 -6.67 -13.77
N GLU A 153 -13.68 -6.16 -14.83
CA GLU A 153 -12.28 -6.34 -15.15
C GLU A 153 -11.50 -5.02 -15.17
N ASN A 154 -10.20 -5.10 -14.94
CA ASN A 154 -9.23 -4.02 -15.13
C ASN A 154 -9.57 -2.70 -14.42
N CYS A 155 -10.27 -2.75 -13.29
CA CYS A 155 -10.48 -1.58 -12.46
C CYS A 155 -9.14 -1.04 -11.97
N ARG A 156 -8.91 0.26 -12.15
CA ARG A 156 -7.66 0.94 -11.80
C ARG A 156 -7.93 2.26 -11.10
N THR A 157 -7.13 2.51 -10.07
CA THR A 157 -7.00 3.79 -9.40
C THR A 157 -5.53 4.12 -9.27
N TYR A 158 -5.14 5.35 -9.52
CA TYR A 158 -3.75 5.79 -9.47
C TYR A 158 -3.58 7.05 -8.62
N GLY A 159 -2.33 7.41 -8.33
CA GLY A 159 -2.03 8.58 -7.49
C GLY A 159 -2.01 8.26 -6.01
N GLY A 160 -2.37 9.23 -5.16
CA GLY A 160 -2.35 9.09 -3.71
C GLY A 160 -3.45 8.19 -3.16
N HIS A 161 -3.12 7.41 -2.14
CA HIS A 161 -4.10 6.62 -1.40
C HIS A 161 -4.98 7.53 -0.52
N GLY A 162 -6.24 7.72 -0.88
CA GLY A 162 -7.20 8.58 -0.17
C GLY A 162 -8.12 9.34 -1.11
N GLU A 163 -8.70 10.46 -0.64
CA GLU A 163 -9.71 11.22 -1.39
C GLU A 163 -9.18 11.85 -2.69
N GLN A 164 -7.88 11.93 -2.86
CA GLN A 164 -7.21 12.53 -4.03
C GLN A 164 -6.83 11.51 -5.11
N MET A 165 -7.20 10.23 -4.96
CA MET A 165 -6.92 9.22 -5.99
C MET A 165 -7.60 9.54 -7.31
N ALA A 166 -6.95 9.18 -8.42
CA ALA A 166 -7.52 9.25 -9.75
C ALA A 166 -8.19 7.90 -10.10
N VAL A 167 -9.49 7.91 -10.32
CA VAL A 167 -10.28 6.72 -10.67
C VAL A 167 -10.41 6.63 -12.18
N TYR A 168 -9.89 5.54 -12.76
CA TYR A 168 -9.82 5.34 -14.20
C TYR A 168 -10.97 4.47 -14.71
N ALA A 169 -11.88 5.06 -15.50
CA ALA A 169 -12.93 4.37 -16.21
C ALA A 169 -12.41 3.72 -17.50
N SER A 170 -11.41 4.36 -18.14
CA SER A 170 -10.87 3.97 -19.44
C SER A 170 -10.26 2.56 -19.45
N THR A 171 -9.80 2.07 -18.31
CA THR A 171 -9.22 0.73 -18.17
C THR A 171 -10.24 -0.35 -17.86
N ALA A 172 -11.39 0.02 -17.26
CA ALA A 172 -12.35 -0.93 -16.71
C ALA A 172 -13.31 -1.48 -17.77
N LYS A 173 -13.72 -2.74 -17.56
CA LYS A 173 -14.74 -3.41 -18.36
C LYS A 173 -15.82 -4.03 -17.48
N VAL A 174 -17.04 -4.05 -17.96
CA VAL A 174 -18.20 -4.67 -17.33
C VAL A 174 -18.85 -5.63 -18.34
N ASN A 175 -18.89 -6.92 -18.02
CA ASN A 175 -19.32 -7.98 -18.94
C ASN A 175 -18.59 -7.90 -20.31
N GLY A 176 -17.29 -7.62 -20.29
CA GLY A 176 -16.45 -7.47 -21.49
C GLY A 176 -16.58 -6.15 -22.24
N LYS A 177 -17.58 -5.31 -21.92
CA LYS A 177 -17.79 -3.99 -22.55
C LYS A 177 -16.97 -2.92 -21.83
N ALA A 178 -16.33 -2.01 -22.56
CA ALA A 178 -15.58 -0.89 -21.97
C ALA A 178 -16.50 -0.02 -21.12
N LEU A 179 -16.06 0.35 -19.92
CA LEU A 179 -16.86 1.15 -18.99
C LEU A 179 -17.19 2.54 -19.56
N LEU A 180 -16.27 3.13 -20.35
CA LEU A 180 -16.50 4.41 -21.03
C LEU A 180 -17.69 4.39 -21.98
N ASP A 181 -17.97 3.22 -22.62
CA ASP A 181 -19.12 3.07 -23.52
C ASP A 181 -20.45 2.90 -22.78
N ILE A 182 -20.41 2.68 -21.47
CA ILE A 182 -21.57 2.47 -20.61
C ILE A 182 -21.93 3.78 -19.87
N ILE A 183 -20.93 4.55 -19.47
CA ILE A 183 -21.15 5.83 -18.77
C ILE A 183 -21.93 6.80 -19.65
N GLY A 184 -23.01 7.35 -19.11
CA GLY A 184 -23.92 8.27 -19.81
C GLY A 184 -25.07 7.57 -20.53
N THR A 185 -25.22 6.25 -20.36
CA THR A 185 -26.41 5.48 -20.80
C THR A 185 -27.38 5.26 -19.64
N ASP A 186 -28.55 4.70 -19.93
CA ASP A 186 -29.54 4.33 -18.90
C ASP A 186 -29.02 3.26 -17.92
N ALA A 187 -28.02 2.47 -18.33
CA ALA A 187 -27.40 1.46 -17.47
C ALA A 187 -26.43 2.05 -16.43
N LEU A 188 -25.83 3.21 -16.71
CA LEU A 188 -24.96 3.96 -15.81
C LEU A 188 -24.95 5.44 -16.22
N THR A 189 -25.77 6.27 -15.57
CA THR A 189 -25.76 7.70 -15.85
C THR A 189 -24.47 8.37 -15.36
N LYS A 190 -24.20 9.58 -15.83
CA LYS A 190 -23.02 10.35 -15.38
C LYS A 190 -23.06 10.65 -13.89
N GLU A 191 -24.25 10.91 -13.35
CA GLU A 191 -24.49 11.16 -11.94
C GLU A 191 -24.16 9.91 -11.10
N GLN A 192 -24.66 8.74 -11.52
CA GLN A 192 -24.37 7.46 -10.86
C GLN A 192 -22.88 7.12 -10.92
N TRP A 193 -22.22 7.40 -12.04
CA TRP A 193 -20.76 7.25 -12.13
C TRP A 193 -20.03 8.14 -11.13
N THR A 194 -20.44 9.41 -11.00
CA THR A 194 -19.88 10.33 -10.00
C THR A 194 -20.09 9.82 -8.58
N GLU A 195 -21.26 9.25 -8.27
CA GLU A 195 -21.52 8.64 -6.97
C GLU A 195 -20.62 7.42 -6.71
N ILE A 196 -20.37 6.57 -7.72
CA ILE A 196 -19.44 5.44 -7.62
C ILE A 196 -18.03 5.95 -7.32
N GLN A 197 -17.54 6.95 -8.05
CA GLN A 197 -16.24 7.56 -7.79
C GLN A 197 -16.13 8.07 -6.34
N GLN A 198 -17.15 8.75 -5.84
CA GLN A 198 -17.20 9.24 -4.45
C GLN A 198 -17.19 8.10 -3.43
N LYS A 199 -17.91 7.01 -3.67
CA LYS A 199 -17.89 5.81 -2.80
C LYS A 199 -16.52 5.16 -2.77
N VAL A 200 -15.82 5.11 -3.90
CA VAL A 200 -14.46 4.57 -3.99
C VAL A 200 -13.49 5.43 -3.20
N THR A 201 -13.45 6.73 -3.47
CA THR A 201 -12.51 7.67 -2.84
C THR A 201 -12.74 7.81 -1.32
N LYS A 202 -13.98 7.76 -0.87
CA LYS A 202 -14.36 7.81 0.55
C LYS A 202 -14.50 6.44 1.22
N GLY A 203 -14.13 5.35 0.54
CA GLY A 203 -14.37 3.99 1.02
C GLY A 203 -13.74 3.70 2.38
N GLY A 204 -12.55 4.23 2.66
CA GLY A 204 -11.90 4.09 3.97
C GLY A 204 -12.68 4.80 5.09
N ALA A 205 -13.10 6.04 4.86
CA ALA A 205 -13.91 6.80 5.82
C ALA A 205 -15.27 6.12 6.07
N ASN A 206 -15.89 5.58 5.02
CA ASN A 206 -17.14 4.85 5.15
C ASN A 206 -17.01 3.60 6.05
N ILE A 207 -15.93 2.83 5.92
CA ILE A 207 -15.68 1.68 6.79
C ILE A 207 -15.50 2.12 8.25
N ILE A 208 -14.80 3.23 8.50
CA ILE A 208 -14.65 3.78 9.85
C ILE A 208 -16.02 4.17 10.44
N ASN A 209 -16.86 4.85 9.65
CA ASN A 209 -18.20 5.24 10.08
C ASN A 209 -19.09 4.03 10.42
N LEU A 210 -19.01 2.95 9.63
CA LEU A 210 -19.83 1.74 9.83
C LEU A 210 -19.32 0.84 10.98
N ARG A 211 -18.00 0.85 11.26
CA ARG A 211 -17.38 -0.12 12.21
C ARG A 211 -16.74 0.53 13.43
N GLY A 212 -16.61 1.86 13.49
CA GLY A 212 -15.90 2.57 14.56
C GLY A 212 -14.37 2.42 14.50
N ARG A 213 -13.82 1.75 13.47
CA ARG A 213 -12.37 1.54 13.29
C ARG A 213 -12.01 1.32 11.83
N SER A 214 -10.74 1.53 11.49
CA SER A 214 -10.21 1.27 10.14
C SER A 214 -10.37 -0.18 9.71
N SER A 215 -10.40 -0.39 8.38
CA SER A 215 -10.39 -1.74 7.81
C SER A 215 -9.08 -2.45 8.15
N PHE A 216 -9.16 -3.78 8.34
CA PHE A 216 -8.00 -4.65 8.53
C PHE A 216 -8.09 -5.95 7.71
N GLN A 217 -9.30 -6.52 7.48
CA GLN A 217 -9.43 -7.76 6.71
C GLN A 217 -8.95 -7.62 5.27
N SER A 218 -9.46 -6.62 4.53
CA SER A 218 -9.06 -6.40 3.14
C SER A 218 -7.59 -5.94 3.01
N PRO A 219 -7.05 -5.03 3.85
CA PRO A 219 -5.63 -4.76 3.87
C PRO A 219 -4.75 -5.99 4.12
N SER A 220 -5.10 -6.83 5.09
CA SER A 220 -4.36 -8.06 5.38
C SER A 220 -4.36 -9.02 4.20
N TYR A 221 -5.55 -9.29 3.63
CA TYR A 221 -5.68 -10.17 2.47
C TYR A 221 -4.83 -9.71 1.28
N VAL A 222 -4.97 -8.44 0.89
CA VAL A 222 -4.26 -7.90 -0.28
C VAL A 222 -2.75 -7.84 -0.02
N SER A 223 -2.30 -7.50 1.19
CA SER A 223 -0.87 -7.51 1.54
C SER A 223 -0.26 -8.90 1.44
N ILE A 224 -1.00 -9.94 1.88
CA ILE A 224 -0.57 -11.34 1.76
C ILE A 224 -0.44 -11.73 0.28
N GLU A 225 -1.38 -11.33 -0.58
CA GLU A 225 -1.27 -11.58 -2.03
C GLU A 225 -0.05 -10.88 -2.65
N MET A 226 0.27 -9.65 -2.22
CA MET A 226 1.47 -8.93 -2.66
C MET A 226 2.75 -9.66 -2.24
N ILE A 227 2.83 -10.10 -0.99
CA ILE A 227 3.96 -10.88 -0.48
C ILE A 227 4.06 -12.24 -1.18
N ALA A 228 2.95 -12.95 -1.35
CA ALA A 228 2.95 -14.24 -2.05
C ALA A 228 3.48 -14.11 -3.49
N ALA A 229 3.14 -13.03 -4.19
CA ALA A 229 3.69 -12.73 -5.51
C ALA A 229 5.21 -12.45 -5.45
N ALA A 230 5.67 -11.67 -4.49
CA ALA A 230 7.09 -11.40 -4.26
C ALA A 230 7.87 -12.67 -3.89
N MET A 231 7.25 -13.65 -3.26
CA MET A 231 7.81 -14.98 -2.97
C MET A 231 7.89 -15.90 -4.20
N GLY A 232 7.33 -15.49 -5.33
CA GLY A 232 7.33 -16.27 -6.58
C GLY A 232 6.02 -17.02 -6.85
N GLY A 233 4.96 -16.67 -6.14
CA GLY A 233 3.60 -17.12 -6.43
C GLY A 233 3.02 -16.45 -7.67
N LYS A 234 1.69 -16.47 -7.81
CA LYS A 234 0.99 -15.79 -8.91
C LYS A 234 1.32 -14.31 -8.93
N PRO A 235 1.77 -13.72 -10.05
CA PRO A 235 2.08 -12.30 -10.13
C PRO A 235 0.91 -11.42 -9.72
N PHE A 236 1.17 -10.46 -8.85
CA PHE A 236 0.19 -9.48 -8.42
C PHE A 236 0.13 -8.34 -9.44
N ARG A 237 -1.05 -8.07 -9.99
CA ARG A 237 -1.24 -7.16 -11.13
C ARG A 237 -2.25 -6.03 -10.84
N TRP A 238 -2.44 -5.68 -9.60
CA TRP A 238 -3.19 -4.48 -9.23
C TRP A 238 -2.23 -3.31 -9.08
N PRO A 239 -2.68 -2.06 -9.28
CA PRO A 239 -1.89 -0.89 -8.91
C PRO A 239 -1.42 -0.98 -7.47
N ALA A 240 -0.13 -0.81 -7.25
CA ALA A 240 0.46 -0.70 -5.92
C ALA A 240 1.15 0.66 -5.80
N GLY A 241 1.23 1.18 -4.58
CA GLY A 241 2.05 2.34 -4.32
C GLY A 241 3.51 1.97 -4.50
N THR A 242 4.21 2.70 -5.35
CA THR A 242 5.62 2.49 -5.67
C THR A 242 6.31 3.82 -5.92
N TYR A 243 7.64 3.85 -5.83
CA TYR A 243 8.40 5.04 -6.13
C TYR A 243 8.38 5.31 -7.64
N VAL A 244 7.97 6.52 -7.99
CA VAL A 244 7.88 7.00 -9.37
C VAL A 244 8.85 8.17 -9.54
N SER A 245 9.71 8.09 -10.55
CA SER A 245 10.58 9.17 -11.03
C SER A 245 10.80 8.95 -12.52
N ASN A 246 9.99 9.60 -13.37
CA ASN A 246 9.93 9.35 -14.80
C ASN A 246 9.99 10.64 -15.66
N GLY A 247 10.32 11.79 -15.05
CA GLY A 247 10.42 13.08 -15.70
C GLY A 247 9.12 13.88 -15.78
N LYS A 248 7.95 13.20 -15.66
CA LYS A 248 6.65 13.88 -15.52
C LYS A 248 6.18 13.86 -14.06
N PHE A 249 6.39 12.74 -13.39
CA PHE A 249 6.10 12.54 -11.98
C PHE A 249 7.38 12.09 -11.29
N ASP A 250 7.92 12.93 -10.39
CA ASP A 250 9.24 12.69 -9.82
C ASP A 250 9.25 12.68 -8.30
N HIS A 251 10.11 11.83 -7.77
CA HIS A 251 10.45 11.80 -6.35
C HIS A 251 9.25 11.63 -5.43
N ILE A 252 8.37 10.71 -5.79
CA ILE A 252 7.15 10.42 -5.03
C ILE A 252 6.84 8.92 -4.98
N MET A 253 6.20 8.49 -3.92
CA MET A 253 5.56 7.18 -3.87
C MET A 253 4.06 7.38 -4.05
N MET A 254 3.47 6.66 -5.00
CA MET A 254 2.03 6.71 -5.29
C MET A 254 1.56 5.44 -5.98
N ALA A 255 0.26 5.20 -5.99
CA ALA A 255 -0.33 4.13 -6.78
C ALA A 255 -0.02 4.30 -8.26
N TRP A 256 0.55 3.26 -8.85
CA TRP A 256 0.95 3.21 -10.25
C TRP A 256 0.60 1.86 -10.87
N GLU A 257 0.55 1.78 -12.22
CA GLU A 257 0.37 0.49 -12.87
C GLU A 257 1.60 -0.39 -12.65
N THR A 258 1.42 -1.47 -11.90
CA THR A 258 2.51 -2.32 -11.44
C THR A 258 2.26 -3.80 -11.69
N SER A 259 3.33 -4.57 -11.64
CA SER A 259 3.31 -6.01 -11.49
C SER A 259 4.34 -6.41 -10.46
N ILE A 260 3.95 -7.09 -9.40
CA ILE A 260 4.86 -7.65 -8.40
C ILE A 260 5.08 -9.12 -8.73
N ALA A 261 6.35 -9.51 -8.74
CA ALA A 261 6.79 -10.88 -8.97
C ALA A 261 8.06 -11.17 -8.13
N LYS A 262 8.66 -12.35 -8.25
CA LYS A 262 9.83 -12.77 -7.45
C LYS A 262 11.04 -11.83 -7.60
N ASP A 263 11.17 -11.15 -8.71
CA ASP A 263 12.23 -10.20 -9.02
C ASP A 263 11.91 -8.74 -8.63
N GLY A 264 10.77 -8.50 -8.00
CA GLY A 264 10.36 -7.24 -7.42
C GLY A 264 9.12 -6.61 -8.07
N CYS A 265 8.92 -5.32 -7.80
CA CYS A 265 7.84 -4.51 -8.35
C CYS A 265 8.29 -3.83 -9.65
N HIS A 266 7.56 -4.06 -10.72
CA HIS A 266 7.81 -3.49 -12.05
C HIS A 266 6.73 -2.49 -12.41
N LEU A 267 7.14 -1.30 -12.86
CA LEU A 267 6.26 -0.24 -13.30
C LEU A 267 5.92 -0.42 -14.78
N LYS A 268 4.68 -0.07 -15.13
CA LYS A 268 4.21 0.01 -16.51
C LYS A 268 3.71 1.41 -16.80
N GLU A 269 3.55 1.74 -18.07
CA GLU A 269 2.99 3.02 -18.48
C GLU A 269 1.53 3.14 -18.04
N VAL A 270 1.17 4.31 -17.53
CA VAL A 270 -0.21 4.70 -17.22
C VAL A 270 -0.70 5.61 -18.33
N LYS A 271 -1.83 5.26 -18.92
CA LYS A 271 -2.53 6.05 -19.95
C LYS A 271 -4.01 6.10 -19.62
N GLY A 272 -4.62 7.25 -19.82
CA GLY A 272 -6.04 7.47 -19.57
C GLY A 272 -6.63 8.50 -20.53
N THR A 273 -7.85 8.92 -20.26
CA THR A 273 -8.44 10.09 -20.91
C THR A 273 -7.76 11.37 -20.41
N PRO A 274 -7.86 12.49 -21.11
CA PRO A 274 -7.31 13.77 -20.65
C PRO A 274 -7.79 14.14 -19.23
N GLU A 275 -9.05 13.85 -18.91
CA GLU A 275 -9.64 14.12 -17.59
C GLU A 275 -9.02 13.22 -16.49
N GLU A 276 -8.76 11.95 -16.80
CA GLU A 276 -8.11 10.99 -15.89
C GLU A 276 -6.66 11.36 -15.66
N GLU A 277 -5.94 11.77 -16.70
CA GLU A 277 -4.56 12.24 -16.58
C GLU A 277 -4.49 13.54 -15.77
N ALA A 278 -5.40 14.48 -15.97
CA ALA A 278 -5.48 15.70 -15.16
C ALA A 278 -5.80 15.37 -13.67
N ALA A 279 -6.66 14.38 -13.41
CA ALA A 279 -6.93 13.92 -12.05
C ALA A 279 -5.66 13.29 -11.40
N LEU A 280 -4.87 12.54 -12.16
CA LEU A 280 -3.60 11.98 -11.69
C LEU A 280 -2.58 13.08 -11.40
N GLU A 281 -2.46 14.09 -12.23
CA GLU A 281 -1.59 15.27 -12.03
C GLU A 281 -1.98 16.03 -10.75
N LYS A 282 -3.28 16.22 -10.53
CA LYS A 282 -3.78 16.85 -9.29
C LYS A 282 -3.44 16.01 -8.05
N SER A 283 -3.58 14.69 -8.16
CA SER A 283 -3.22 13.75 -7.09
C SER A 283 -1.72 13.82 -6.78
N TYR A 284 -0.89 13.84 -7.80
CA TYR A 284 0.57 13.99 -7.67
C TYR A 284 0.93 15.32 -6.98
N ALA A 285 0.34 16.43 -7.41
CA ALA A 285 0.59 17.73 -6.79
C ALA A 285 0.24 17.75 -5.29
N HIS A 286 -0.85 17.07 -4.90
CA HIS A 286 -1.21 16.92 -3.49
C HIS A 286 -0.16 16.10 -2.71
N LEU A 287 0.34 15.00 -3.28
CA LEU A 287 1.38 14.19 -2.64
C LEU A 287 2.71 14.95 -2.54
N CYS A 288 3.07 15.75 -3.55
CA CYS A 288 4.24 16.62 -3.48
C CYS A 288 4.13 17.63 -2.32
N ALA A 289 2.95 18.22 -2.13
CA ALA A 289 2.73 19.12 -1.00
C ALA A 289 2.90 18.42 0.36
N LEU A 290 2.39 17.19 0.50
CA LEU A 290 2.60 16.38 1.72
C LEU A 290 4.07 16.00 1.93
N ARG A 291 4.78 15.63 0.87
CA ARG A 291 6.23 15.36 0.91
C ARG A 291 7.00 16.60 1.39
N ASP A 292 6.70 17.74 0.81
CA ASP A 292 7.38 19.00 1.12
C ASP A 292 7.06 19.46 2.57
N GLU A 293 5.86 19.19 3.09
CA GLU A 293 5.51 19.39 4.49
C GLU A 293 6.40 18.53 5.42
N VAL A 294 6.61 17.25 5.10
CA VAL A 294 7.48 16.36 5.90
C VAL A 294 8.95 16.76 5.80
N ILE A 295 9.40 17.31 4.67
CA ILE A 295 10.72 17.93 4.55
C ILE A 295 10.82 19.17 5.44
N ALA A 296 9.81 20.03 5.43
CA ALA A 296 9.78 21.23 6.31
C ALA A 296 9.76 20.89 7.81
N MET A 297 9.17 19.74 8.18
CA MET A 297 9.21 19.21 9.55
C MET A 297 10.59 18.65 9.96
N GLY A 298 11.53 18.53 9.02
CA GLY A 298 12.89 18.01 9.27
C GLY A 298 12.98 16.48 9.38
N VAL A 299 11.92 15.74 9.03
CA VAL A 299 11.95 14.26 8.98
C VAL A 299 12.65 13.76 7.72
N LEU A 300 12.39 14.39 6.58
CA LEU A 300 13.13 14.14 5.34
C LEU A 300 14.07 15.29 5.02
N PRO A 301 15.30 15.02 4.55
CA PRO A 301 16.14 16.05 3.98
C PRO A 301 15.56 16.54 2.64
N PRO A 302 16.07 17.66 2.10
CA PRO A 302 15.74 18.10 0.75
C PRO A 302 15.96 17.01 -0.29
N VAL A 303 15.12 16.97 -1.33
CA VAL A 303 15.18 15.96 -2.41
C VAL A 303 16.58 15.79 -3.00
N SER A 304 17.33 16.88 -3.14
CA SER A 304 18.72 16.88 -3.63
C SER A 304 19.72 16.05 -2.81
N GLU A 305 19.33 15.66 -1.59
CA GLU A 305 20.16 14.85 -0.70
C GLU A 305 19.73 13.38 -0.60
N TRP A 306 18.62 13.00 -1.25
CA TRP A 306 18.05 11.66 -1.11
C TRP A 306 18.99 10.55 -1.61
N ASN A 307 19.79 10.82 -2.65
CA ASN A 307 20.78 9.87 -3.13
C ASN A 307 21.90 9.56 -2.11
N LYS A 308 22.09 10.45 -1.10
CA LYS A 308 23.02 10.18 0.02
C LYS A 308 22.41 9.22 1.04
N LEU A 309 21.08 9.28 1.25
CA LEU A 309 20.37 8.36 2.13
C LEU A 309 20.21 6.99 1.48
N ASN A 310 19.79 6.99 0.23
CA ASN A 310 19.57 5.80 -0.55
C ASN A 310 20.17 5.93 -1.96
N PRO A 311 21.34 5.33 -2.20
CA PRO A 311 22.00 5.39 -3.50
C PRO A 311 21.22 4.75 -4.68
N ASN A 312 20.16 3.98 -4.38
CA ASN A 312 19.30 3.40 -5.41
C ASN A 312 18.24 4.37 -5.93
N ILE A 313 18.10 5.56 -5.33
CA ILE A 313 17.23 6.65 -5.79
C ILE A 313 18.00 7.53 -6.77
N LYS A 314 17.43 7.71 -7.94
CA LYS A 314 18.01 8.57 -8.99
C LYS A 314 17.14 9.82 -9.16
#